data_ba95311774737bb480900d2a11f5751c
#
_entry.id   ba95311774737bb480900d2a11f5751c
#
_cell.length_a   1.000
_cell.length_b   1.000
_cell.length_c   1.000
_cell.angle_alpha   90.00
_cell.angle_beta   90.00
_cell.angle_gamma   90.00
#
_symmetry.space_group_name_H-M   'P 1'
#
loop_
_entity.id
_entity.type
_entity.pdbx_description
1 polymer ?
#
loop_
_entity_poly.entity_id
_entity_poly.type
_entity_poly.pdbx_seq_one_letter_code
_entity_poly.pdbx_strand_id
1 'polypeptide(L)'
;MKHTGKLRTMNKTDKAIGLLREGRLKEALAIIKTFRIGFTKEEHRMIEIAHESLVGHSSFYENIGIDTQLCISRAQEIVRNKYHIKQQEKWKWKRI
;
A
#
# COMPACT_ATOMS: atom_id res chain seq x y z
N MET A 1 6.58 3.70 -32.23
CA MET A 1 6.27 3.71 -31.84
C MET A 1 5.99 3.62 -31.16
N LYS A 2 6.16 3.61 -31.01
CA LYS A 2 5.86 3.64 -30.50
C LYS A 2 5.57 3.54 -29.59
N HIS A 3 5.56 3.40 -29.20
CA HIS A 3 5.14 3.44 -28.46
C HIS A 3 5.18 3.53 -27.53
N THR A 4 5.48 3.14 -27.74
CA THR A 4 5.87 3.70 -26.50
C THR A 4 4.81 4.46 -25.79
N GLY A 5 3.94 4.88 -26.45
CA GLY A 5 2.87 5.63 -25.87
C GLY A 5 2.23 4.92 -24.72
N LYS A 6 2.15 3.67 -24.81
CA LYS A 6 1.50 2.92 -23.77
C LYS A 6 2.16 3.04 -22.44
N LEU A 7 3.41 3.32 -22.42
CA LEU A 7 4.09 3.49 -21.15
C LEU A 7 3.55 4.66 -20.38
N ARG A 8 3.13 5.66 -21.10
CA ARG A 8 2.65 6.85 -20.46
C ARG A 8 1.32 6.64 -19.79
N THR A 9 0.61 5.61 -20.18
CA THR A 9 -0.70 5.39 -19.61
C THR A 9 -0.60 4.78 -18.23
N MET A 10 0.58 4.33 -17.85
CA MET A 10 0.78 3.74 -16.53
C MET A 10 1.40 4.76 -15.60
N ASN A 11 0.57 5.51 -14.90
CA ASN A 11 1.09 6.47 -13.95
C ASN A 11 1.34 5.78 -12.61
N LYS A 12 1.84 6.55 -11.66
CA LYS A 12 2.20 5.98 -10.36
C LYS A 12 1.01 5.36 -9.64
N THR A 13 -0.13 5.99 -9.74
CA THR A 13 -1.32 5.47 -9.08
C THR A 13 -1.71 4.11 -9.68
N ASP A 14 -1.73 4.03 -11.00
CA ASP A 14 -2.09 2.79 -11.66
C ASP A 14 -1.11 1.68 -11.30
N LYS A 15 0.17 2.03 -11.23
CA LYS A 15 1.18 1.04 -10.90
C LYS A 15 0.99 0.54 -9.47
N ALA A 16 0.71 1.45 -8.55
CA ALA A 16 0.50 1.07 -7.18
C ALA A 16 -0.72 0.17 -7.04
N ILE A 17 -1.79 0.50 -7.75
CA ILE A 17 -3.01 -0.30 -7.70
C ILE A 17 -2.73 -1.71 -8.22
N GLY A 18 -1.98 -1.80 -9.31
CA GLY A 18 -1.62 -3.10 -9.85
C GLY A 18 -0.85 -3.94 -8.86
N LEU A 19 0.10 -3.31 -8.16
CA LEU A 19 0.88 -4.02 -7.16
C LEU A 19 0.02 -4.48 -6.00
N LEU A 20 -0.93 -3.64 -5.59
CA LEU A 20 -1.84 -4.02 -4.51
C LEU A 20 -2.68 -5.23 -4.90
N ARG A 21 -3.12 -5.26 -6.14
CA ARG A 21 -3.94 -6.38 -6.60
C ARG A 21 -3.14 -7.68 -6.67
N GLU A 22 -1.84 -7.55 -6.88
CA GLU A 22 -0.98 -8.72 -6.90
C GLU A 22 -0.53 -9.15 -5.52
N GLY A 23 -0.90 -8.39 -4.50
CA GLY A 23 -0.50 -8.71 -3.14
C GLY A 23 0.90 -8.24 -2.80
N ARG A 24 1.47 -7.35 -3.60
CA ARG A 24 2.82 -6.86 -3.38
C ARG A 24 2.76 -5.55 -2.60
N LEU A 25 2.37 -5.68 -1.36
CA LEU A 25 2.11 -4.52 -0.52
C LEU A 25 3.34 -3.64 -0.32
N LYS A 26 4.47 -4.26 -0.05
CA LYS A 26 5.68 -3.49 0.21
C LYS A 26 6.01 -2.57 -0.96
N GLU A 27 5.94 -3.11 -2.16
CA GLU A 27 6.27 -2.33 -3.34
C GLU A 27 5.22 -1.25 -3.61
N ALA A 28 3.96 -1.58 -3.37
CA ALA A 28 2.91 -0.60 -3.55
C ALA A 28 3.08 0.56 -2.59
N LEU A 29 3.39 0.27 -1.35
CA LEU A 29 3.57 1.32 -0.36
C LEU A 29 4.79 2.18 -0.64
N ALA A 30 5.81 1.60 -1.26
CA ALA A 30 6.99 2.37 -1.64
C ALA A 30 6.62 3.48 -2.61
N ILE A 31 5.64 3.23 -3.45
CA ILE A 31 5.18 4.24 -4.39
C ILE A 31 4.22 5.21 -3.70
N ILE A 32 3.27 4.66 -2.96
CA ILE A 32 2.20 5.47 -2.37
C ILE A 32 2.75 6.45 -1.34
N LYS A 33 3.78 6.07 -0.61
CA LYS A 33 4.31 6.97 0.40
C LYS A 33 4.87 8.26 -0.18
N THR A 34 5.12 8.28 -1.49
CA THR A 34 5.62 9.49 -2.14
C THR A 34 4.50 10.42 -2.57
N PHE A 35 3.25 10.00 -2.44
CA PHE A 35 2.13 10.82 -2.85
C PHE A 35 1.94 11.96 -1.85
N ARG A 36 1.72 13.16 -2.38
CA ARG A 36 1.56 14.31 -1.51
C ARG A 36 0.13 14.64 -1.19
N ILE A 37 -0.79 14.16 -2.00
CA ILE A 37 -2.20 14.43 -1.81
C ILE A 37 -2.95 13.13 -1.84
N GLY A 38 -4.19 13.18 -1.36
CA GLY A 38 -5.03 12.01 -1.39
C GLY A 38 -5.08 11.26 -0.06
N PHE A 39 -4.22 11.61 0.87
CA PHE A 39 -4.19 10.98 2.19
C PHE A 39 -4.04 12.04 3.25
N THR A 40 -4.61 11.78 4.41
CA THR A 40 -4.40 12.68 5.54
C THR A 40 -2.99 12.48 6.06
N LYS A 41 -2.57 13.39 6.94
CA LYS A 41 -1.25 13.26 7.55
C LYS A 41 -1.12 11.95 8.30
N GLU A 42 -2.15 11.58 9.01
CA GLU A 42 -2.14 10.35 9.79
C GLU A 42 -2.07 9.13 8.91
N GLU A 43 -2.84 9.16 7.83
CA GLU A 43 -2.81 8.05 6.89
C GLU A 43 -1.45 7.91 6.23
N HIS A 44 -0.88 9.04 5.85
CA HIS A 44 0.42 9.03 5.21
C HIS A 44 1.49 8.51 6.16
N ARG A 45 1.43 8.93 7.43
CA ARG A 45 2.39 8.44 8.41
C ARG A 45 2.26 6.95 8.61
N MET A 46 1.03 6.46 8.65
CA MET A 46 0.80 5.03 8.81
C MET A 46 1.41 4.26 7.64
N ILE A 47 1.25 4.81 6.44
CA ILE A 47 1.80 4.19 5.24
C ILE A 47 3.32 4.18 5.31
N GLU A 48 3.92 5.27 5.76
CA GLU A 48 5.38 5.32 5.89
C GLU A 48 5.92 4.30 6.88
N ILE A 49 5.28 4.22 8.03
CA ILE A 49 5.72 3.27 9.04
C ILE A 49 5.57 1.85 8.54
N ALA A 50 4.46 1.58 7.89
CA ALA A 50 4.23 0.24 7.35
C ALA A 50 5.28 -0.14 6.33
N HIS A 51 5.60 0.78 5.43
CA HIS A 51 6.59 0.49 4.42
C HIS A 51 7.96 0.23 5.04
N GLU A 52 8.36 1.09 5.97
CA GLU A 52 9.67 0.93 6.59
C GLU A 52 9.74 -0.35 7.41
N SER A 53 8.63 -0.71 8.04
CA SER A 53 8.60 -1.97 8.79
C SER A 53 8.76 -3.16 7.86
N LEU A 54 8.15 -3.08 6.69
CA LEU A 54 8.23 -4.18 5.73
C LEU A 54 9.61 -4.31 5.10
N VAL A 55 10.37 -3.22 5.02
CA VAL A 55 11.70 -3.29 4.44
C VAL A 55 12.79 -3.53 5.50
N GLY A 56 12.40 -3.81 6.74
CA GLY A 56 13.38 -4.25 7.71
C GLY A 56 13.64 -3.32 8.87
N HIS A 57 12.86 -2.26 9.01
CA HIS A 57 13.09 -1.30 10.08
C HIS A 57 12.07 -1.42 11.21
N SER A 58 11.43 -2.56 11.30
CA SER A 58 10.37 -2.71 12.30
C SER A 58 10.88 -2.59 13.73
N SER A 59 12.09 -3.06 13.99
CA SER A 59 12.59 -3.02 15.36
C SER A 59 12.78 -1.60 15.86
N PHE A 60 13.11 -0.67 14.98
CA PHE A 60 13.20 0.72 15.37
C PHE A 60 11.86 1.21 15.95
N TYR A 61 10.79 0.92 15.24
CA TYR A 61 9.47 1.37 15.68
C TYR A 61 8.98 0.61 16.90
N GLU A 62 9.29 -0.67 16.97
CA GLU A 62 8.90 -1.46 18.12
C GLU A 62 9.60 -0.99 19.37
N ASN A 63 10.84 -0.55 19.26
CA ASN A 63 11.58 -0.04 20.40
C ASN A 63 10.98 1.22 20.99
N ILE A 64 10.27 1.99 20.18
CA ILE A 64 9.63 3.18 20.69
C ILE A 64 8.14 2.98 20.93
N GLY A 65 7.71 1.73 21.00
CA GLY A 65 6.36 1.41 21.42
C GLY A 65 5.31 1.37 20.33
N ILE A 66 5.73 1.30 19.07
CA ILE A 66 4.77 1.25 17.98
C ILE A 66 4.55 -0.19 17.55
N ASP A 67 3.28 -0.55 17.43
CA ASP A 67 2.90 -1.90 16.97
C ASP A 67 2.96 -1.90 15.45
N THR A 68 4.06 -2.42 14.90
CA THR A 68 4.27 -2.38 13.46
C THR A 68 3.28 -3.26 12.70
N GLN A 69 2.86 -4.36 13.30
CA GLN A 69 1.88 -5.22 12.64
C GLN A 69 0.55 -4.49 12.48
N LEU A 70 0.16 -3.76 13.49
CA LEU A 70 -1.05 -2.97 13.41
C LEU A 70 -0.91 -1.89 12.35
N CYS A 71 0.25 -1.24 12.28
CA CYS A 71 0.47 -0.22 11.28
C CYS A 71 0.39 -0.78 9.86
N ILE A 72 0.94 -1.96 9.66
CA ILE A 72 0.88 -2.60 8.36
C ILE A 72 -0.56 -2.92 7.97
N SER A 73 -1.32 -3.47 8.92
CA SER A 73 -2.72 -3.79 8.68
C SER A 73 -3.52 -2.53 8.36
N ARG A 74 -3.29 -1.47 9.12
CA ARG A 74 -4.00 -0.22 8.90
C ARG A 74 -3.65 0.39 7.56
N ALA A 75 -2.37 0.39 7.22
CA ALA A 75 -1.95 0.94 5.94
C ALA A 75 -2.59 0.17 4.79
N GLN A 76 -2.62 -1.15 4.90
CA GLN A 76 -3.23 -1.97 3.87
C GLN A 76 -4.71 -1.62 3.71
N GLU A 77 -5.39 -1.46 4.83
CA GLU A 77 -6.79 -1.11 4.81
C GLU A 77 -7.01 0.26 4.18
N ILE A 78 -6.17 1.21 4.56
CA ILE A 78 -6.28 2.58 4.03
C ILE A 78 -6.16 2.60 2.52
N VAL A 79 -5.14 1.94 1.98
CA VAL A 79 -4.92 2.00 0.55
C VAL A 79 -5.95 1.20 -0.22
N ARG A 80 -6.41 0.10 0.31
CA ARG A 80 -7.44 -0.67 -0.35
C ARG A 80 -8.74 0.10 -0.41
N ASN A 81 -9.08 0.79 0.67
CA ASN A 81 -10.29 1.60 0.68
C ASN A 81 -10.15 2.78 -0.25
N LYS A 82 -8.98 3.40 -0.28
CA LYS A 82 -8.75 4.55 -1.14
C LYS A 82 -8.97 4.22 -2.61
N TYR A 83 -8.48 3.06 -3.02
CA TYR A 83 -8.54 2.68 -4.43
C TYR A 83 -9.61 1.65 -4.71
N HIS A 84 -10.48 1.40 -3.74
CA HIS A 84 -11.61 0.48 -3.92
C HIS A 84 -11.17 -0.91 -4.35
N ILE A 85 -10.07 -1.39 -3.76
CA ILE A 85 -9.56 -2.72 -4.05
C ILE A 85 -10.14 -3.67 -3.03
N LYS A 86 -10.82 -4.69 -3.53
CA LYS A 86 -11.46 -5.64 -2.64
C LYS A 86 -10.45 -6.57 -2.00
N GLN A 87 -10.85 -7.10 -0.86
CA GLN A 87 -10.06 -8.10 -0.18
C GLN A 87 -9.94 -9.34 -1.04
N GLN A 88 -9.14 -10.27 -0.57
CA GLN A 88 -9.00 -11.53 -1.26
C GLN A 88 -10.35 -12.07 -1.67
N GLU A 89 -10.52 -12.22 -2.96
CA GLU A 89 -11.79 -12.72 -3.46
C GLU A 89 -12.08 -14.13 -3.03
N LYS A 90 -11.04 -14.91 -2.99
CA LYS A 90 -11.23 -16.32 -2.77
C LYS A 90 -11.86 -16.69 -1.45
N TRP A 91 -11.81 -15.84 -0.46
CA TRP A 91 -12.40 -16.23 0.81
C TRP A 91 -13.85 -15.80 0.94
N LYS A 92 -14.35 -15.09 -0.02
CA LYS A 92 -15.73 -14.65 0.02
C LYS A 92 -16.70 -15.82 -0.10
N TRP A 93 -16.41 -16.71 -0.99
CA TRP A 93 -17.33 -17.81 -1.21
C TRP A 93 -17.24 -18.89 -0.15
N LYS A 94 -16.35 -18.74 0.75
CA LYS A 94 -16.33 -19.71 1.85
C LYS A 94 -17.56 -19.60 2.71
N ARG A 95 -18.18 -18.47 2.67
CA ARG A 95 -19.36 -18.28 3.48
C ARG A 95 -20.62 -18.83 2.85
N ILE A 96 -20.50 -19.24 1.66
CA ILE A 96 -21.65 -19.77 0.96
C ILE A 96 -21.95 -21.20 1.41
#